data_ee5dc5759b2b7dbdded80985d59cb076
#
_entry.id   ee5dc5759b2b7dbdded80985d59cb076
#
_cell.length_a   1.000
_cell.length_b   1.000
_cell.length_c   1.000
_cell.angle_alpha   90.00
_cell.angle_beta   90.00
_cell.angle_gamma   90.00
#
_symmetry.space_group_name_H-M   'P 1'
#
loop_
_entity.id
_entity.type
_entity.pdbx_description
1 polymer ?
#
loop_
_entity_poly.entity_id
_entity_poly.type
_entity_poly.pdbx_seq_one_letter_code
_entity_poly.pdbx_strand_id
1 'polypeptide(L)'
;MRYYSLNRYCRDTFGEKLYKLSLDGGMTCPNRDGTLSSLGCLYCSAGGSGDFAADRSLSIKEQLSAAKEKVASKSSCEHFIAYFQAFTNTYAPVDYLRRIFYEAIEDPSVAVLSIGTRTDCFSAEIYDLLSELNEIKPVWVELGLQTIHRSTLDAMNTHTCVEDFIIVTDELRRRGIKVIAHLILGLPHETRGMMLESVDFVAKSLSLIHISEPTRPLYI
;
A
#
# COMPACT_ATOMS: atom_id res chain seq x y z
N MET A 1 -19.34 10.79 13.43
CA MET A 1 -18.23 9.86 13.11
C MET A 1 -16.94 10.56 13.52
N ARG A 2 -16.02 9.90 14.22
CA ARG A 2 -14.82 10.54 14.80
C ARG A 2 -13.64 10.69 13.81
N TYR A 3 -13.73 10.10 12.63
CA TYR A 3 -12.69 10.14 11.58
C TYR A 3 -13.32 10.00 10.19
N TYR A 4 -12.58 10.43 9.17
CA TYR A 4 -12.97 10.29 7.77
C TYR A 4 -12.51 8.94 7.24
N SER A 5 -13.43 7.99 7.10
CA SER A 5 -13.10 6.61 6.74
C SER A 5 -12.91 6.46 5.22
N LEU A 6 -12.12 5.44 4.79
CA LEU A 6 -11.97 5.07 3.38
C LEU A 6 -13.33 4.86 2.70
N ASN A 7 -14.28 4.19 3.39
CA ASN A 7 -15.61 3.96 2.85
C ASN A 7 -16.37 5.29 2.59
N ARG A 8 -16.24 6.28 3.50
CA ARG A 8 -16.84 7.59 3.29
C ARG A 8 -16.15 8.32 2.13
N TYR A 9 -14.84 8.32 2.11
CA TYR A 9 -14.07 8.89 1.01
C TYR A 9 -14.47 8.31 -0.35
N CYS A 10 -14.58 6.98 -0.46
CA CYS A 10 -15.00 6.34 -1.70
C CYS A 10 -16.41 6.77 -2.13
N ARG A 11 -17.36 6.85 -1.19
CA ARG A 11 -18.71 7.33 -1.50
C ARG A 11 -18.75 8.79 -1.94
N ASP A 12 -17.98 9.64 -1.28
CA ASP A 12 -17.93 11.07 -1.60
C ASP A 12 -17.22 11.33 -2.96
N THR A 13 -16.28 10.45 -3.36
CA THR A 13 -15.46 10.62 -4.57
C THR A 13 -15.99 9.84 -5.77
N PHE A 14 -16.44 8.59 -5.56
CA PHE A 14 -16.86 7.67 -6.61
C PHE A 14 -18.37 7.38 -6.63
N GLY A 15 -19.12 7.95 -5.67
CA GLY A 15 -20.56 7.73 -5.53
C GLY A 15 -20.95 6.42 -4.82
N GLU A 16 -20.01 5.51 -4.63
CA GLU A 16 -20.24 4.19 -4.03
C GLU A 16 -19.12 3.75 -3.08
N LYS A 17 -19.37 2.70 -2.33
CA LYS A 17 -18.35 2.00 -1.57
C LYS A 17 -17.51 1.13 -2.49
N LEU A 18 -16.20 1.29 -2.48
CA LEU A 18 -15.27 0.39 -3.15
C LEU A 18 -14.72 -0.66 -2.17
N TYR A 19 -14.53 -1.89 -2.66
CA TYR A 19 -13.81 -2.94 -1.94
C TYR A 19 -12.41 -3.12 -2.50
N LYS A 20 -11.41 -3.31 -1.60
CA LYS A 20 -10.06 -3.73 -2.01
C LYS A 20 -10.08 -5.22 -2.40
N LEU A 21 -9.62 -5.51 -3.60
CA LEU A 21 -9.30 -6.85 -4.07
C LEU A 21 -7.79 -7.04 -3.93
N SER A 22 -7.37 -7.84 -2.94
CA SER A 22 -5.95 -8.05 -2.64
C SER A 22 -5.31 -8.99 -3.66
N LEU A 23 -4.28 -8.48 -4.34
CA LEU A 23 -3.55 -9.14 -5.41
C LEU A 23 -2.11 -9.42 -4.98
N ASP A 24 -1.54 -10.51 -5.46
CA ASP A 24 -0.12 -10.82 -5.36
C ASP A 24 0.53 -10.68 -6.74
N GLY A 25 1.37 -9.68 -6.91
CA GLY A 25 2.09 -9.44 -8.15
C GLY A 25 3.36 -10.29 -8.30
N GLY A 26 3.64 -11.21 -7.38
CA GLY A 26 4.81 -12.09 -7.44
C GLY A 26 6.13 -11.43 -7.02
N MET A 27 6.11 -10.18 -6.53
CA MET A 27 7.31 -9.51 -6.03
C MET A 27 7.85 -10.16 -4.75
N THR A 28 9.07 -9.78 -4.40
CA THR A 28 9.69 -10.03 -3.09
C THR A 28 9.90 -8.72 -2.34
N CYS A 29 10.77 -8.71 -1.35
CA CYS A 29 11.12 -7.52 -0.58
C CYS A 29 12.63 -7.49 -0.37
N PRO A 30 13.32 -6.36 -0.59
CA PRO A 30 14.76 -6.23 -0.37
C PRO A 30 15.16 -6.53 1.08
N ASN A 31 14.22 -6.41 2.02
CA ASN A 31 14.42 -6.77 3.43
C ASN A 31 14.22 -8.28 3.70
N ARG A 32 14.04 -9.11 2.66
CA ARG A 32 13.84 -10.57 2.78
C ARG A 32 14.69 -11.41 1.83
N ASP A 33 15.07 -10.85 0.70
CA ASP A 33 15.81 -11.59 -0.34
C ASP A 33 17.33 -11.50 -0.19
N GLY A 34 17.81 -10.87 0.87
CA GLY A 34 19.23 -10.71 1.16
C GLY A 34 19.83 -9.40 0.65
N THR A 35 19.09 -8.57 -0.08
CA THR A 35 19.59 -7.27 -0.56
C THR A 35 19.87 -6.30 0.60
N LEU A 36 18.94 -6.14 1.53
CA LEU A 36 19.12 -5.39 2.78
C LEU A 36 19.24 -6.32 3.98
N SER A 37 18.37 -7.33 4.05
CA SER A 37 18.31 -8.32 5.11
C SER A 37 17.58 -9.57 4.60
N SER A 38 17.78 -10.70 5.26
CA SER A 38 17.03 -11.96 5.02
C SER A 38 15.92 -12.19 6.04
N LEU A 39 15.84 -11.37 7.09
CA LEU A 39 14.91 -11.59 8.20
C LEU A 39 13.53 -10.95 7.97
N GLY A 40 13.46 -9.87 7.21
CA GLY A 40 12.26 -9.06 7.05
C GLY A 40 11.96 -8.17 8.27
N CYS A 41 10.91 -7.37 8.16
CA CYS A 41 10.42 -6.58 9.29
C CYS A 41 9.73 -7.49 10.32
N LEU A 42 9.93 -7.24 11.62
CA LEU A 42 9.41 -8.10 12.69
C LEU A 42 7.86 -8.15 12.76
N TYR A 43 7.18 -7.14 12.24
CA TYR A 43 5.73 -7.09 12.16
C TYR A 43 5.16 -7.76 10.90
N CYS A 44 6.01 -8.13 9.95
CA CYS A 44 5.57 -8.62 8.66
C CYS A 44 5.42 -10.14 8.67
N SER A 45 4.25 -10.66 8.28
CA SER A 45 4.00 -12.09 8.17
C SER A 45 4.92 -12.77 7.14
N ALA A 46 4.97 -14.10 7.14
CA ALA A 46 5.69 -14.87 6.13
C ALA A 46 5.20 -14.55 4.70
N GLY A 47 3.91 -14.23 4.54
CA GLY A 47 3.29 -13.82 3.28
C GLY A 47 3.54 -12.35 2.89
N GLY A 48 4.46 -11.63 3.56
CA GLY A 48 4.75 -10.24 3.20
C GLY A 48 3.56 -9.29 3.36
N SER A 49 2.74 -9.49 4.40
CA SER A 49 1.44 -8.82 4.62
C SER A 49 0.37 -9.16 3.58
N GLY A 50 0.61 -10.16 2.73
CA GLY A 50 -0.29 -10.64 1.68
C GLY A 50 -1.14 -11.85 2.06
N ASP A 51 -1.36 -12.11 3.36
CA ASP A 51 -2.07 -13.31 3.85
C ASP A 51 -3.49 -13.49 3.28
N PHE A 52 -4.08 -12.42 2.76
CA PHE A 52 -5.39 -12.41 2.10
C PHE A 52 -5.33 -12.18 0.59
N ALA A 53 -4.13 -12.08 0.03
CA ALA A 53 -3.95 -11.94 -1.41
C ALA A 53 -4.40 -13.21 -2.13
N ALA A 54 -4.68 -13.08 -3.41
CA ALA A 54 -4.99 -14.20 -4.27
C ALA A 54 -3.73 -15.07 -4.50
N ASP A 55 -3.93 -16.25 -5.06
CA ASP A 55 -2.83 -17.16 -5.38
C ASP A 55 -1.93 -16.53 -6.47
N ARG A 56 -0.65 -16.33 -6.13
CA ARG A 56 0.38 -15.75 -7.00
C ARG A 56 0.68 -16.55 -8.28
N SER A 57 0.25 -17.79 -8.35
CA SER A 57 0.39 -18.63 -9.56
C SER A 57 -0.60 -18.24 -10.67
N LEU A 58 -1.67 -17.51 -10.32
CA LEU A 58 -2.68 -17.04 -11.23
C LEU A 58 -2.27 -15.72 -11.89
N SER A 59 -2.71 -15.48 -13.12
CA SER A 59 -2.61 -14.14 -13.75
C SER A 59 -3.37 -13.10 -12.93
N ILE A 60 -3.06 -11.83 -13.09
CA ILE A 60 -3.76 -10.75 -12.38
C ILE A 60 -5.25 -10.75 -12.70
N LYS A 61 -5.62 -11.05 -13.93
CA LYS A 61 -7.00 -11.15 -14.35
C LYS A 61 -7.76 -12.29 -13.66
N GLU A 62 -7.13 -13.45 -13.51
CA GLU A 62 -7.70 -14.57 -12.76
C GLU A 62 -7.79 -14.27 -11.26
N GLN A 63 -6.78 -13.62 -10.70
CA GLN A 63 -6.80 -13.16 -9.31
C GLN A 63 -7.95 -12.18 -9.06
N LEU A 64 -8.17 -11.21 -9.95
CA LEU A 64 -9.30 -10.28 -9.89
C LEU A 64 -10.64 -11.01 -9.91
N SER A 65 -10.80 -11.97 -10.83
CA SER A 65 -12.02 -12.77 -10.93
C SER A 65 -12.31 -13.54 -9.64
N ALA A 66 -11.33 -14.27 -9.13
CA ALA A 66 -11.45 -15.03 -7.89
C ALA A 66 -11.73 -14.14 -6.66
N ALA A 67 -11.10 -12.95 -6.60
CA ALA A 67 -11.33 -12.00 -5.51
C ALA A 67 -12.74 -11.38 -5.58
N LYS A 68 -13.25 -11.06 -6.77
CA LYS A 68 -14.62 -10.57 -6.98
C LYS A 68 -15.65 -11.59 -6.49
N GLU A 69 -15.49 -12.86 -6.79
CA GLU A 69 -16.38 -13.93 -6.33
C GLU A 69 -16.45 -14.00 -4.79
N LYS A 70 -15.30 -13.87 -4.10
CA LYS A 70 -15.24 -13.84 -2.63
C LYS A 70 -15.97 -12.63 -2.03
N VAL A 71 -16.01 -11.51 -2.74
CA VAL A 71 -16.67 -10.28 -2.29
C VAL A 71 -18.15 -10.24 -2.67
N ALA A 72 -18.56 -10.89 -3.74
CA ALA A 72 -19.94 -10.91 -4.24
C ALA A 72 -20.96 -11.34 -3.17
N SER A 73 -20.58 -12.27 -2.29
CA SER A 73 -21.43 -12.71 -1.16
C SER A 73 -21.60 -11.65 -0.06
N LYS A 74 -20.75 -10.60 -0.03
CA LYS A 74 -20.70 -9.58 1.02
C LYS A 74 -21.16 -8.22 0.57
N SER A 75 -21.25 -7.98 -0.73
CA SER A 75 -21.53 -6.66 -1.29
C SER A 75 -22.03 -6.72 -2.71
N SER A 76 -22.91 -5.78 -3.06
CA SER A 76 -23.39 -5.51 -4.42
C SER A 76 -22.57 -4.42 -5.14
N CYS A 77 -21.31 -4.17 -4.74
CA CYS A 77 -20.45 -3.18 -5.40
C CYS A 77 -20.12 -3.63 -6.82
N GLU A 78 -20.20 -2.69 -7.76
CA GLU A 78 -19.85 -2.91 -9.16
C GLU A 78 -18.38 -2.58 -9.44
N HIS A 79 -17.78 -1.68 -8.64
CA HIS A 79 -16.40 -1.25 -8.80
C HIS A 79 -15.54 -1.55 -7.58
N PHE A 80 -14.24 -1.73 -7.83
CA PHE A 80 -13.27 -2.22 -6.88
C PHE A 80 -11.96 -1.43 -6.90
N ILE A 81 -11.18 -1.57 -5.84
CA ILE A 81 -9.77 -1.16 -5.77
C ILE A 81 -8.92 -2.40 -6.03
N ALA A 82 -8.19 -2.44 -7.15
CA ALA A 82 -7.17 -3.46 -7.37
C ALA A 82 -5.97 -3.14 -6.49
N TYR A 83 -5.73 -3.94 -5.45
CA TYR A 83 -4.75 -3.65 -4.41
C TYR A 83 -3.60 -4.66 -4.42
N PHE A 84 -2.46 -4.26 -4.94
CA PHE A 84 -1.20 -5.00 -4.82
C PHE A 84 -0.65 -4.82 -3.43
N GLN A 85 -0.80 -5.84 -2.59
CA GLN A 85 -0.48 -5.78 -1.17
C GLN A 85 0.74 -6.62 -0.78
N ALA A 86 0.90 -7.81 -1.37
CA ALA A 86 1.95 -8.75 -0.97
C ALA A 86 3.35 -8.19 -1.24
N PHE A 87 4.20 -8.15 -0.22
CA PHE A 87 5.59 -7.70 -0.29
C PHE A 87 5.78 -6.24 -0.75
N THR A 88 6.73 -5.99 -1.67
CA THR A 88 7.12 -4.64 -2.12
C THR A 88 6.80 -4.48 -3.60
N ASN A 89 5.68 -3.87 -3.93
CA ASN A 89 5.10 -3.93 -5.27
C ASN A 89 5.70 -2.95 -6.30
N THR A 90 6.78 -2.24 -5.95
CA THR A 90 7.64 -1.51 -6.88
C THR A 90 9.03 -2.16 -7.00
N TYR A 91 9.27 -3.29 -6.33
CA TYR A 91 10.55 -3.98 -6.32
C TYR A 91 10.58 -5.10 -7.37
N ALA A 92 10.58 -4.70 -8.63
CA ALA A 92 10.74 -5.57 -9.79
C ALA A 92 11.16 -4.74 -11.03
N PRO A 93 11.61 -5.38 -12.12
CA PRO A 93 11.86 -4.67 -13.38
C PRO A 93 10.63 -3.92 -13.89
N VAL A 94 10.81 -2.71 -14.39
CA VAL A 94 9.70 -1.83 -14.80
C VAL A 94 8.79 -2.46 -15.86
N ASP A 95 9.36 -3.19 -16.82
CA ASP A 95 8.56 -3.88 -17.85
C ASP A 95 7.64 -4.95 -17.26
N TYR A 96 8.11 -5.63 -16.20
CA TYR A 96 7.27 -6.58 -15.46
C TYR A 96 6.13 -5.86 -14.73
N LEU A 97 6.45 -4.79 -14.00
CA LEU A 97 5.47 -3.96 -13.29
C LEU A 97 4.44 -3.38 -14.26
N ARG A 98 4.91 -2.85 -15.40
CA ARG A 98 4.05 -2.35 -16.47
C ARG A 98 3.02 -3.39 -16.88
N ARG A 99 3.45 -4.59 -17.20
CA ARG A 99 2.57 -5.66 -17.65
C ARG A 99 1.48 -5.98 -16.64
N ILE A 100 1.83 -6.20 -15.37
CA ILE A 100 0.86 -6.61 -14.35
C ILE A 100 -0.06 -5.47 -13.91
N PHE A 101 0.42 -4.23 -13.88
CA PHE A 101 -0.41 -3.07 -13.53
C PHE A 101 -1.38 -2.72 -14.64
N TYR A 102 -0.97 -2.83 -15.92
CA TYR A 102 -1.88 -2.66 -17.05
C TYR A 102 -2.95 -3.75 -17.05
N GLU A 103 -2.59 -5.02 -16.83
CA GLU A 103 -3.55 -6.11 -16.73
C GLU A 103 -4.63 -5.84 -15.65
N ALA A 104 -4.24 -5.22 -14.53
CA ALA A 104 -5.18 -4.85 -13.46
C ALA A 104 -6.03 -3.63 -13.82
N ILE A 105 -5.42 -2.56 -14.35
CA ILE A 105 -6.11 -1.28 -14.56
C ILE A 105 -7.06 -1.30 -15.75
N GLU A 106 -6.82 -2.17 -16.73
CA GLU A 106 -7.69 -2.39 -17.90
C GLU A 106 -9.00 -3.09 -17.55
N ASP A 107 -9.10 -3.77 -16.42
CA ASP A 107 -10.37 -4.38 -15.99
C ASP A 107 -11.44 -3.28 -15.75
N PRO A 108 -12.59 -3.32 -16.45
CA PRO A 108 -13.58 -2.25 -16.37
C PRO A 108 -14.17 -2.06 -14.96
N SER A 109 -14.19 -3.10 -14.13
CA SER A 109 -14.66 -3.02 -12.75
C SER A 109 -13.63 -2.44 -11.77
N VAL A 110 -12.40 -2.21 -12.19
CA VAL A 110 -11.38 -1.56 -11.37
C VAL A 110 -11.52 -0.04 -11.50
N ALA A 111 -11.90 0.62 -10.41
CA ALA A 111 -11.99 2.07 -10.32
C ALA A 111 -10.68 2.73 -9.87
N VAL A 112 -9.84 2.00 -9.13
CA VAL A 112 -8.58 2.49 -8.57
C VAL A 112 -7.54 1.37 -8.60
N LEU A 113 -6.31 1.71 -8.99
CA LEU A 113 -5.14 0.87 -8.79
C LEU A 113 -4.42 1.32 -7.53
N SER A 114 -4.29 0.44 -6.53
CA SER A 114 -3.58 0.73 -5.26
C SER A 114 -2.36 -0.17 -5.12
N ILE A 115 -1.21 0.42 -4.77
CA ILE A 115 0.09 -0.24 -4.78
C ILE A 115 0.76 -0.06 -3.42
N GLY A 116 0.81 -1.12 -2.62
CA GLY A 116 1.52 -1.15 -1.34
C GLY A 116 3.01 -1.36 -1.56
N THR A 117 3.86 -0.47 -1.04
CA THR A 117 5.30 -0.56 -1.26
C THR A 117 6.12 0.14 -0.19
N ARG A 118 7.45 0.03 -0.31
CA ARG A 118 8.46 0.67 0.53
C ARG A 118 8.94 1.97 -0.11
N THR A 119 9.41 2.89 0.72
CA THR A 119 9.92 4.20 0.27
C THR A 119 11.28 4.12 -0.45
N ASP A 120 12.07 3.09 -0.19
CA ASP A 120 13.40 2.88 -0.75
C ASP A 120 13.40 2.07 -2.09
N CYS A 121 12.21 1.84 -2.67
CA CYS A 121 12.05 1.03 -3.90
C CYS A 121 11.42 1.84 -5.04
N PHE A 122 11.98 3.02 -5.34
CA PHE A 122 11.56 3.87 -6.45
C PHE A 122 12.72 4.23 -7.36
N SER A 123 12.46 4.27 -8.66
CA SER A 123 13.33 4.83 -9.69
C SER A 123 12.56 5.84 -10.54
N ALA A 124 13.25 6.59 -11.39
CA ALA A 124 12.62 7.53 -12.30
C ALA A 124 11.58 6.83 -13.20
N GLU A 125 11.93 5.65 -13.72
CA GLU A 125 11.06 4.87 -14.61
C GLU A 125 9.80 4.36 -13.88
N ILE A 126 9.90 4.07 -12.56
CA ILE A 126 8.73 3.67 -11.75
C ILE A 126 7.80 4.87 -11.58
N TYR A 127 8.33 6.04 -11.26
CA TYR A 127 7.49 7.26 -11.18
C TYR A 127 6.81 7.56 -12.50
N ASP A 128 7.51 7.40 -13.63
CA ASP A 128 6.95 7.64 -14.95
C ASP A 128 5.84 6.63 -15.28
N LEU A 129 6.05 5.34 -14.99
CA LEU A 129 5.02 4.30 -15.13
C LEU A 129 3.77 4.61 -14.29
N LEU A 130 3.96 5.02 -13.02
CA LEU A 130 2.83 5.35 -12.15
C LEU A 130 2.07 6.59 -12.65
N SER A 131 2.76 7.57 -13.21
CA SER A 131 2.14 8.75 -13.84
C SER A 131 1.29 8.37 -15.04
N GLU A 132 1.84 7.54 -15.93
CA GLU A 132 1.15 6.99 -17.12
C GLU A 132 -0.14 6.24 -16.73
N LEU A 133 -0.06 5.38 -15.72
CA LEU A 133 -1.23 4.66 -15.21
C LEU A 133 -2.27 5.59 -14.58
N ASN A 134 -1.83 6.65 -13.89
CA ASN A 134 -2.71 7.62 -13.23
C ASN A 134 -3.49 8.50 -14.23
N GLU A 135 -3.05 8.60 -15.48
CA GLU A 135 -3.82 9.21 -16.57
C GLU A 135 -4.99 8.33 -17.04
N ILE A 136 -4.91 7.02 -16.83
CA ILE A 136 -5.95 6.05 -17.23
C ILE A 136 -7.02 5.94 -16.13
N LYS A 137 -6.59 5.67 -14.91
CA LYS A 137 -7.44 5.58 -13.70
C LYS A 137 -6.65 6.04 -12.47
N PRO A 138 -7.31 6.53 -11.43
CA PRO A 138 -6.63 6.94 -10.20
C PRO A 138 -5.68 5.87 -9.66
N VAL A 139 -4.40 6.24 -9.47
CA VAL A 139 -3.39 5.42 -8.81
C VAL A 139 -3.20 5.92 -7.38
N TRP A 140 -3.22 4.99 -6.43
CA TRP A 140 -2.85 5.23 -5.05
C TRP A 140 -1.58 4.48 -4.72
N VAL A 141 -0.65 5.14 -4.06
CA VAL A 141 0.56 4.50 -3.54
C VAL A 141 0.47 4.44 -2.02
N GLU A 142 0.48 3.22 -1.49
CA GLU A 142 0.38 2.97 -0.05
C GLU A 142 1.78 2.73 0.52
N LEU A 143 2.31 3.73 1.22
CA LEU A 143 3.68 3.74 1.73
C LEU A 143 3.73 3.29 3.20
N GLY A 144 4.54 2.30 3.49
CA GLY A 144 4.82 1.85 4.85
C GLY A 144 5.78 2.81 5.56
N LEU A 145 5.27 3.78 6.31
CA LEU A 145 6.05 4.60 7.24
C LEU A 145 6.21 3.92 8.60
N GLN A 146 5.15 3.31 9.08
CA GLN A 146 4.99 2.58 10.32
C GLN A 146 5.11 3.47 11.58
N THR A 147 6.19 4.20 11.74
CA THR A 147 6.47 5.20 12.78
C THR A 147 7.51 6.21 12.30
N ILE A 148 7.60 7.36 12.95
CA ILE A 148 8.68 8.34 12.70
C ILE A 148 9.89 8.13 13.60
N HIS A 149 9.81 7.25 14.59
CA HIS A 149 10.85 7.06 15.60
C HIS A 149 11.92 6.10 15.11
N ARG A 150 13.12 6.63 14.84
CA ARG A 150 14.27 5.88 14.32
C ARG A 150 14.60 4.64 15.16
N SER A 151 14.60 4.77 16.48
CA SER A 151 14.87 3.65 17.37
C SER A 151 13.86 2.50 17.23
N THR A 152 12.59 2.82 16.98
CA THR A 152 11.54 1.82 16.74
C THR A 152 11.72 1.19 15.37
N LEU A 153 12.01 1.99 14.31
CA LEU A 153 12.27 1.45 12.97
C LEU A 153 13.44 0.47 12.97
N ASP A 154 14.53 0.80 13.68
CA ASP A 154 15.69 -0.08 13.83
C ASP A 154 15.35 -1.36 14.61
N ALA A 155 14.63 -1.21 15.74
CA ALA A 155 14.18 -2.35 16.54
C ALA A 155 13.24 -3.29 15.74
N MET A 156 12.45 -2.75 14.79
CA MET A 156 11.56 -3.51 13.92
C MET A 156 12.24 -4.05 12.66
N ASN A 157 13.55 -3.84 12.51
CA ASN A 157 14.34 -4.29 11.37
C ASN A 157 13.76 -3.80 10.01
N THR A 158 13.33 -2.54 9.95
CA THR A 158 12.66 -2.03 8.74
C THR A 158 13.64 -1.62 7.64
N HIS A 159 14.81 -1.11 8.01
CA HIS A 159 15.81 -0.52 7.11
C HIS A 159 15.25 0.63 6.25
N THR A 160 14.23 1.35 6.75
CA THR A 160 13.66 2.54 6.12
C THR A 160 13.95 3.78 6.97
N CYS A 161 13.77 4.97 6.39
CA CYS A 161 13.88 6.23 7.12
C CYS A 161 12.73 7.18 6.76
N VAL A 162 12.53 8.20 7.60
CA VAL A 162 11.46 9.19 7.43
C VAL A 162 11.78 10.13 6.27
N GLU A 163 13.05 10.40 6.04
CA GLU A 163 13.53 11.27 4.95
C GLU A 163 13.13 10.71 3.58
N ASP A 164 13.30 9.41 3.35
CA ASP A 164 12.86 8.75 2.11
C ASP A 164 11.34 8.85 1.94
N PHE A 165 10.58 8.72 3.04
CA PHE A 165 9.13 8.87 2.99
C PHE A 165 8.74 10.29 2.52
N ILE A 166 9.40 11.33 3.01
CA ILE A 166 9.14 12.72 2.61
C ILE A 166 9.45 12.90 1.11
N ILE A 167 10.65 12.47 0.68
CA ILE A 167 11.10 12.62 -0.71
C ILE A 167 10.15 11.93 -1.68
N VAL A 168 9.81 10.66 -1.41
CA VAL A 168 8.90 9.87 -2.26
C VAL A 168 7.49 10.46 -2.28
N THR A 169 7.00 10.87 -1.12
CA THR A 169 5.67 11.49 -1.00
C THR A 169 5.58 12.77 -1.82
N ASP A 170 6.59 13.64 -1.75
CA ASP A 170 6.62 14.90 -2.49
C ASP A 170 6.71 14.66 -4.00
N GLU A 171 7.49 13.66 -4.45
CA GLU A 171 7.58 13.31 -5.86
C GLU A 171 6.25 12.77 -6.40
N LEU A 172 5.62 11.84 -5.70
CA LEU A 172 4.32 11.28 -6.08
C LEU A 172 3.23 12.37 -6.14
N ARG A 173 3.22 13.28 -5.17
CA ARG A 173 2.26 14.40 -5.12
C ARG A 173 2.46 15.39 -6.28
N ARG A 174 3.71 15.71 -6.64
CA ARG A 174 4.00 16.56 -7.82
C ARG A 174 3.46 15.95 -9.12
N ARG A 175 3.35 14.63 -9.19
CA ARG A 175 2.78 13.88 -10.31
C ARG A 175 1.27 13.65 -10.19
N GLY A 176 0.60 14.24 -9.19
CA GLY A 176 -0.84 14.09 -8.97
C GLY A 176 -1.25 12.71 -8.45
N ILE A 177 -0.29 11.88 -8.04
CA ILE A 177 -0.53 10.54 -7.50
C ILE A 177 -0.88 10.64 -6.01
N LYS A 178 -1.92 9.95 -5.61
CA LYS A 178 -2.37 9.95 -4.21
C LYS A 178 -1.52 9.03 -3.35
N VAL A 179 -1.06 9.55 -2.20
CA VAL A 179 -0.28 8.79 -1.22
C VAL A 179 -1.13 8.44 -0.01
N ILE A 180 -1.02 7.21 0.43
CA ILE A 180 -1.62 6.68 1.67
C ILE A 180 -0.46 6.25 2.57
N ALA A 181 -0.34 6.83 3.76
CA ALA A 181 0.66 6.42 4.74
C ALA A 181 0.11 5.32 5.65
N HIS A 182 0.87 4.25 5.78
CA HIS A 182 0.59 3.21 6.77
C HIS A 182 1.37 3.46 8.05
N LEU A 183 0.67 3.52 9.17
CA LEU A 183 1.21 3.59 10.52
C LEU A 183 0.82 2.34 11.32
N ILE A 184 1.71 1.88 12.18
CA ILE A 184 1.43 0.82 13.15
C ILE A 184 1.39 1.46 14.55
N LEU A 185 0.23 1.46 15.17
CA LEU A 185 0.07 1.95 16.54
C LEU A 185 0.24 0.79 17.52
N GLY A 186 1.06 0.97 18.54
CA GLY A 186 1.35 -0.06 19.54
C GLY A 186 2.60 -0.88 19.22
N LEU A 187 3.53 -0.35 18.46
CA LEU A 187 4.85 -0.96 18.29
C LEU A 187 5.57 -1.09 19.65
N PRO A 188 6.39 -2.14 19.85
CA PRO A 188 7.15 -2.32 21.08
C PRO A 188 7.93 -1.07 21.47
N HIS A 189 7.87 -0.73 22.75
CA HIS A 189 8.54 0.43 23.36
C HIS A 189 8.01 1.82 22.94
N GLU A 190 6.95 1.90 22.12
CA GLU A 190 6.31 3.17 21.84
C GLU A 190 5.31 3.59 22.90
N THR A 191 5.45 4.81 23.37
CA THR A 191 4.47 5.46 24.24
C THR A 191 3.30 6.00 23.42
N ARG A 192 2.18 6.30 24.07
CA ARG A 192 1.07 6.99 23.44
C ARG A 192 1.47 8.34 22.81
N GLY A 193 2.41 9.05 23.44
CA GLY A 193 2.96 10.32 22.90
C GLY A 193 3.62 10.09 21.55
N MET A 194 4.51 9.10 21.46
CA MET A 194 5.21 8.74 20.22
C MET A 194 4.25 8.34 19.10
N MET A 195 3.21 7.56 19.41
CA MET A 195 2.19 7.22 18.43
C MET A 195 1.47 8.47 17.89
N LEU A 196 1.12 9.41 18.77
CA LEU A 196 0.48 10.67 18.38
C LEU A 196 1.41 11.55 17.56
N GLU A 197 2.69 11.62 17.87
CA GLU A 197 3.69 12.33 17.07
C GLU A 197 3.77 11.78 15.64
N SER A 198 3.73 10.46 15.49
CA SER A 198 3.69 9.82 14.15
C SER A 198 2.42 10.17 13.38
N VAL A 199 1.27 10.18 14.05
CA VAL A 199 -0.01 10.59 13.44
C VAL A 199 0.01 12.07 13.05
N ASP A 200 0.49 12.96 13.92
CA ASP A 200 0.59 14.40 13.66
C ASP A 200 1.56 14.70 12.52
N PHE A 201 2.68 13.97 12.43
CA PHE A 201 3.63 14.09 11.33
C PHE A 201 2.95 13.77 9.99
N VAL A 202 2.26 12.63 9.90
CA VAL A 202 1.53 12.24 8.68
C VAL A 202 0.43 13.25 8.36
N ALA A 203 -0.29 13.75 9.38
CA ALA A 203 -1.31 14.77 9.21
C ALA A 203 -0.77 16.04 8.57
N LYS A 204 0.40 16.49 8.97
CA LYS A 204 1.06 17.69 8.44
C LYS A 204 1.69 17.44 7.06
N SER A 205 2.30 16.27 6.85
CA SER A 205 2.99 15.93 5.60
C SER A 205 2.04 15.64 4.44
N LEU A 206 0.92 14.98 4.69
CA LEU A 206 0.00 14.53 3.62
C LEU A 206 -1.19 15.46 3.39
N SER A 207 -1.40 16.46 4.17
CA SER A 207 -2.45 17.53 4.19
C SER A 207 -3.84 17.22 3.60
N LEU A 208 -4.20 16.03 3.12
CA LEU A 208 -5.49 15.79 2.48
C LEU A 208 -6.21 14.46 2.73
N ILE A 209 -5.62 13.32 3.01
CA ILE A 209 -6.41 12.10 3.32
C ILE A 209 -5.59 11.14 4.17
N HIS A 210 -5.97 11.01 5.43
CA HIS A 210 -5.45 9.99 6.34
C HIS A 210 -6.34 8.77 6.26
N ILE A 211 -5.84 7.70 5.67
CA ILE A 211 -6.44 6.38 5.82
C ILE A 211 -5.51 5.62 6.76
N SER A 212 -5.84 5.62 8.05
CA SER A 212 -5.25 4.69 9.00
C SER A 212 -6.07 3.40 8.94
N GLU A 213 -5.49 2.33 8.46
CA GLU A 213 -6.06 1.00 8.71
C GLU A 213 -5.72 0.62 10.15
N PRO A 214 -6.69 0.20 10.97
CA PRO A 214 -6.40 -0.34 12.29
C PRO A 214 -5.58 -1.62 12.11
N THR A 215 -4.33 -1.57 12.51
CA THR A 215 -3.48 -2.76 12.55
C THR A 215 -4.06 -3.77 13.51
N ARG A 216 -4.05 -5.05 13.13
CA ARG A 216 -4.35 -6.13 14.05
C ARG A 216 -3.35 -6.09 15.19
N PRO A 217 -3.77 -6.34 16.45
CA PRO A 217 -2.83 -6.49 17.54
C PRO A 217 -1.81 -7.58 17.16
N LEU A 218 -0.52 -7.22 17.20
CA LEU A 218 0.54 -8.22 17.16
C LEU A 218 0.41 -9.06 18.44
N TYR A 219 -0.10 -10.25 18.33
CA TYR A 219 0.06 -11.25 19.39
C TYR A 219 1.52 -11.70 19.34
N ILE A 220 2.31 -11.16 20.24
CA ILE A 220 3.66 -11.64 20.58
C ILE A 220 3.52 -12.70 21.65
#